data_8105264e30b338b7534faa78bdbcd5af
#
_entry.id   8105264e30b338b7534faa78bdbcd5af
#
_cell.length_a   1.000
_cell.length_b   1.000
_cell.length_c   1.000
_cell.angle_alpha   90.00
_cell.angle_beta   90.00
_cell.angle_gamma   90.00
#
_symmetry.space_group_name_H-M   'P 1'
#
loop_
_entity.id
_entity.type
_entity.pdbx_description
1 polymer ?
#
loop_
_entity_poly.entity_id
_entity_poly.type
_entity_poly.pdbx_seq_one_letter_code
_entity_poly.pdbx_strand_id
1 'polypeptide(L)'
;MTDLHSSPLARAATYPDRLDPGLLFPVDRAPQRAELGFGAALPFGGVDLWTAYELSWLDAAGKPEVAIATFAVPADSPRIVESKSVKLYLAGFNLTRFDSAAEVAAALSRDLSEAAGAAVEIALLPPDGTGAMPQAGFAGICLDTLPLAVDDRLPVPEALAAAAPRCTESLYTRLFRSVCPVTGQPDYACVQVNYRGERIDHTGLLRYLVSFRRHPGFHEHCVERIFADVWQRCGPEALSVYARFTRRGGIDINPWRSTEGDRPPFHVRTARQ
;
A
#
# COMPACT_ATOMS: atom_id res chain seq x y z
N MET A 1 12.74 -4.99 17.65
CA MET A 1 12.86 -4.19 16.41
C MET A 1 13.34 -5.12 15.33
N THR A 2 12.57 -5.32 14.27
CA THR A 2 12.98 -6.20 13.16
C THR A 2 14.19 -5.56 12.45
N ASP A 3 15.31 -6.27 12.37
CA ASP A 3 16.52 -5.78 11.69
C ASP A 3 16.29 -5.83 10.16
N LEU A 4 16.02 -4.68 9.56
CA LEU A 4 15.79 -4.53 8.13
C LEU A 4 17.04 -4.84 7.28
N HIS A 5 18.25 -4.77 7.87
CA HIS A 5 19.48 -5.13 7.19
C HIS A 5 19.66 -6.64 7.04
N SER A 6 18.95 -7.45 7.82
CA SER A 6 18.88 -8.90 7.65
C SER A 6 17.92 -9.34 6.54
N SER A 7 17.14 -8.41 5.98
CA SER A 7 16.24 -8.65 4.85
C SER A 7 17.00 -9.12 3.61
N PRO A 8 16.42 -9.99 2.76
CA PRO A 8 16.97 -10.39 1.46
C PRO A 8 17.35 -9.20 0.55
N LEU A 9 16.81 -8.00 0.82
CA LEU A 9 17.09 -6.77 0.08
C LEU A 9 18.54 -6.29 0.19
N ALA A 10 19.23 -6.59 1.28
CA ALA A 10 20.62 -6.17 1.52
C ALA A 10 21.66 -7.04 0.79
N ARG A 11 21.22 -8.12 0.13
CA ARG A 11 22.09 -9.08 -0.56
C ARG A 11 21.71 -9.20 -2.04
N ALA A 12 22.67 -9.62 -2.89
CA ALA A 12 22.36 -10.03 -4.25
C ALA A 12 21.35 -11.18 -4.21
N ALA A 13 20.13 -10.93 -4.69
CA ALA A 13 19.07 -11.92 -4.63
C ALA A 13 19.22 -12.93 -5.78
N THR A 14 19.31 -14.21 -5.44
CA THR A 14 19.11 -15.28 -6.40
C THR A 14 17.61 -15.58 -6.44
N TYR A 15 17.02 -15.58 -7.62
CA TYR A 15 15.61 -15.98 -7.78
C TYR A 15 15.48 -17.50 -7.58
N PRO A 16 14.49 -17.94 -6.78
CA PRO A 16 14.33 -19.35 -6.46
C PRO A 16 13.73 -20.13 -7.64
N ASP A 17 14.15 -21.39 -7.79
CA ASP A 17 13.62 -22.33 -8.79
C ASP A 17 12.42 -23.15 -8.24
N ARG A 18 12.03 -22.94 -7.01
CA ARG A 18 10.92 -23.62 -6.33
C ARG A 18 10.26 -22.72 -5.30
N LEU A 19 9.01 -23.02 -5.00
CA LEU A 19 8.26 -22.36 -3.95
C LEU A 19 8.93 -22.54 -2.58
N ASP A 20 9.18 -21.43 -1.90
CA ASP A 20 9.75 -21.41 -0.56
C ASP A 20 9.09 -20.30 0.28
N PRO A 21 8.13 -20.65 1.16
CA PRO A 21 7.51 -19.68 2.08
C PRO A 21 8.48 -19.01 3.05
N GLY A 22 9.62 -19.66 3.34
CA GLY A 22 10.68 -19.10 4.20
C GLY A 22 11.35 -17.84 3.65
N LEU A 23 11.09 -17.50 2.38
CA LEU A 23 11.55 -16.24 1.77
C LEU A 23 10.73 -15.03 2.22
N LEU A 24 9.49 -15.23 2.68
CA LEU A 24 8.64 -14.13 3.16
C LEU A 24 9.26 -13.49 4.41
N PHE A 25 9.39 -12.17 4.39
CA PHE A 25 10.02 -11.41 5.48
C PHE A 25 8.97 -10.53 6.17
N PRO A 26 8.44 -10.96 7.34
CA PRO A 26 7.48 -10.18 8.10
C PRO A 26 8.15 -9.01 8.83
N VAL A 27 7.46 -7.87 8.88
CA VAL A 27 7.89 -6.65 9.58
C VAL A 27 6.80 -6.20 10.54
N ASP A 28 7.11 -6.10 11.82
CA ASP A 28 6.14 -5.68 12.84
C ASP A 28 5.66 -4.25 12.61
N ARG A 29 4.34 -4.02 12.67
CA ARG A 29 3.74 -2.67 12.54
C ARG A 29 3.86 -1.86 13.84
N ALA A 30 3.91 -2.53 14.99
CA ALA A 30 3.84 -1.88 16.31
C ALA A 30 4.90 -0.79 16.53
N PRO A 31 6.19 -0.96 16.19
CA PRO A 31 7.19 0.10 16.38
C PRO A 31 6.85 1.38 15.64
N GLN A 32 6.48 1.29 14.35
CA GLN A 32 6.15 2.44 13.52
C GLN A 32 4.85 3.12 13.96
N ARG A 33 3.87 2.34 14.42
CA ARG A 33 2.62 2.87 14.98
C ARG A 33 2.83 3.60 16.30
N ALA A 34 3.73 3.10 17.15
CA ALA A 34 4.12 3.79 18.38
C ALA A 34 4.74 5.17 18.11
N GLU A 35 5.56 5.29 17.05
CA GLU A 35 6.11 6.58 16.59
C GLU A 35 5.02 7.58 16.15
N LEU A 36 3.87 7.08 15.66
CA LEU A 36 2.71 7.88 15.29
C LEU A 36 1.77 8.18 16.46
N GLY A 37 2.09 7.67 17.67
CA GLY A 37 1.25 7.82 18.85
C GLY A 37 0.08 6.84 18.91
N PHE A 38 0.05 5.82 18.05
CA PHE A 38 -0.99 4.79 18.10
C PHE A 38 -0.65 3.73 19.16
N GLY A 39 -1.65 3.43 20.02
CA GLY A 39 -1.61 2.34 20.98
C GLY A 39 -2.19 1.04 20.39
N ALA A 40 -2.65 0.16 21.30
CA ALA A 40 -3.28 -1.10 20.90
C ALA A 40 -4.60 -0.90 20.13
N ALA A 41 -5.36 0.16 20.45
CA ALA A 41 -6.56 0.55 19.69
C ALA A 41 -6.18 1.52 18.58
N LEU A 42 -6.47 1.12 17.33
CA LEU A 42 -6.24 1.98 16.17
C LEU A 42 -7.45 2.88 15.93
N PRO A 43 -7.26 4.17 15.57
CA PRO A 43 -8.36 5.08 15.25
C PRO A 43 -8.96 4.83 13.85
N PHE A 44 -8.51 3.80 13.16
CA PHE A 44 -8.94 3.44 11.80
C PHE A 44 -9.09 1.94 11.64
N GLY A 45 -9.98 1.54 10.74
CA GLY A 45 -9.95 0.28 10.01
C GLY A 45 -9.24 0.42 8.68
N GLY A 46 -9.10 -0.66 7.94
CA GLY A 46 -8.52 -0.57 6.61
C GLY A 46 -7.90 -1.85 6.08
N VAL A 47 -7.26 -1.70 4.94
CA VAL A 47 -6.66 -2.82 4.20
C VAL A 47 -5.47 -2.34 3.37
N ASP A 48 -4.49 -3.21 3.19
CA ASP A 48 -3.43 -3.04 2.20
C ASP A 48 -3.78 -3.92 0.99
N LEU A 49 -4.17 -3.28 -0.11
CA LEU A 49 -4.53 -3.94 -1.36
C LEU A 49 -3.29 -4.08 -2.24
N TRP A 50 -2.89 -5.30 -2.49
CA TRP A 50 -1.76 -5.63 -3.35
C TRP A 50 -2.24 -6.20 -4.67
N THR A 51 -1.53 -5.92 -5.76
CA THR A 51 -1.74 -6.56 -7.05
C THR A 51 -0.42 -7.07 -7.58
N ALA A 52 -0.33 -8.38 -7.81
CA ALA A 52 0.76 -9.02 -8.54
C ALA A 52 0.28 -9.32 -9.97
N TYR A 53 0.87 -8.61 -10.93
CA TYR A 53 0.41 -8.65 -12.33
C TYR A 53 0.97 -9.84 -13.12
N GLU A 54 2.02 -10.48 -12.61
CA GLU A 54 2.81 -11.48 -13.31
C GLU A 54 2.92 -12.79 -12.47
N LEU A 55 1.82 -13.20 -11.82
CA LEU A 55 1.82 -14.52 -11.18
C LEU A 55 1.79 -15.61 -12.25
N SER A 56 2.74 -16.54 -12.18
CA SER A 56 2.82 -17.68 -13.10
C SER A 56 3.18 -18.96 -12.35
N TRP A 57 2.68 -20.10 -12.83
CA TRP A 57 2.99 -21.43 -12.33
C TRP A 57 2.93 -22.45 -13.46
N LEU A 58 3.31 -23.71 -13.22
CA LEU A 58 3.16 -24.79 -14.16
C LEU A 58 1.91 -25.62 -13.82
N ASP A 59 1.11 -25.96 -14.82
CA ASP A 59 0.02 -26.94 -14.67
C ASP A 59 0.58 -28.38 -14.45
N ALA A 60 -0.29 -29.35 -14.26
CA ALA A 60 0.10 -30.74 -14.05
C ALA A 60 0.95 -31.31 -15.21
N ALA A 61 0.75 -30.84 -16.43
CA ALA A 61 1.52 -31.25 -17.61
C ALA A 61 2.86 -30.53 -17.75
N GLY A 62 3.05 -29.40 -17.01
CA GLY A 62 4.24 -28.57 -17.06
C GLY A 62 4.14 -27.41 -18.04
N LYS A 63 2.92 -27.10 -18.52
CA LYS A 63 2.66 -25.90 -19.31
C LYS A 63 2.51 -24.69 -18.38
N PRO A 64 3.13 -23.51 -18.69
CA PRO A 64 2.93 -22.32 -17.90
C PRO A 64 1.48 -21.81 -17.95
N GLU A 65 0.96 -21.47 -16.78
CA GLU A 65 -0.28 -20.72 -16.58
C GLU A 65 0.05 -19.36 -15.97
N VAL A 66 -0.80 -18.36 -16.22
CA VAL A 66 -0.63 -16.98 -15.73
C VAL A 66 -1.92 -16.41 -15.17
N ALA A 67 -1.79 -15.58 -14.15
CA ALA A 67 -2.91 -14.84 -13.55
C ALA A 67 -2.46 -13.50 -12.99
N ILE A 68 -3.40 -12.57 -12.82
CA ILE A 68 -3.24 -11.43 -11.92
C ILE A 68 -3.73 -11.86 -10.54
N ALA A 69 -2.87 -11.74 -9.54
CA ALA A 69 -3.26 -12.04 -8.16
C ALA A 69 -3.49 -10.76 -7.37
N THR A 70 -4.62 -10.67 -6.64
CA THR A 70 -4.87 -9.61 -5.68
C THR A 70 -4.81 -10.15 -4.26
N PHE A 71 -4.17 -9.41 -3.35
CA PHE A 71 -4.06 -9.75 -1.94
C PHE A 71 -4.69 -8.62 -1.13
N ALA A 72 -5.52 -8.96 -0.16
CA ALA A 72 -6.07 -8.00 0.79
C ALA A 72 -5.55 -8.35 2.20
N VAL A 73 -4.58 -7.57 2.67
CA VAL A 73 -4.00 -7.73 4.00
C VAL A 73 -4.70 -6.77 4.95
N PRO A 74 -5.35 -7.24 6.03
CA PRO A 74 -6.04 -6.36 6.97
C PRO A 74 -5.09 -5.35 7.61
N ALA A 75 -5.54 -4.11 7.76
CA ALA A 75 -4.72 -3.06 8.38
C ALA A 75 -4.38 -3.36 9.85
N ASP A 76 -5.24 -4.10 10.56
CA ASP A 76 -5.03 -4.52 11.94
C ASP A 76 -4.10 -5.73 12.10
N SER A 77 -3.62 -6.32 10.97
CA SER A 77 -2.61 -7.37 11.04
C SER A 77 -1.40 -6.90 11.86
N PRO A 78 -0.78 -7.77 12.68
CA PRO A 78 0.38 -7.39 13.50
C PRO A 78 1.61 -7.06 12.65
N ARG A 79 1.68 -7.56 11.40
CA ARG A 79 2.84 -7.42 10.52
C ARG A 79 2.43 -7.04 9.10
N ILE A 80 3.32 -6.30 8.43
CA ILE A 80 3.37 -6.23 6.95
C ILE A 80 4.35 -7.28 6.45
N VAL A 81 4.31 -7.60 5.16
CA VAL A 81 5.32 -8.46 4.52
C VAL A 81 6.17 -7.60 3.60
N GLU A 82 7.50 -7.67 3.72
CA GLU A 82 8.40 -6.87 2.92
C GLU A 82 8.27 -7.21 1.41
N SER A 83 8.12 -6.19 0.58
CA SER A 83 7.68 -6.35 -0.82
C SER A 83 8.64 -7.09 -1.73
N LYS A 84 9.98 -7.01 -1.52
CA LYS A 84 10.93 -7.77 -2.34
C LYS A 84 10.93 -9.24 -1.95
N SER A 85 10.71 -9.53 -0.67
CA SER A 85 10.54 -10.90 -0.19
C SER A 85 9.31 -11.57 -0.82
N VAL A 86 8.20 -10.83 -0.95
CA VAL A 86 7.01 -11.29 -1.69
C VAL A 86 7.33 -11.56 -3.16
N LYS A 87 8.10 -10.68 -3.82
CA LYS A 87 8.52 -10.88 -5.22
C LYS A 87 9.37 -12.13 -5.40
N LEU A 88 10.29 -12.40 -4.46
CA LEU A 88 11.09 -13.62 -4.47
C LEU A 88 10.22 -14.86 -4.23
N TYR A 89 9.32 -14.80 -3.27
CA TYR A 89 8.36 -15.86 -3.01
C TYR A 89 7.49 -16.17 -4.23
N LEU A 90 6.92 -15.14 -4.88
CA LEU A 90 6.13 -15.32 -6.11
C LEU A 90 6.94 -15.87 -7.27
N ALA A 91 8.22 -15.54 -7.39
CA ALA A 91 9.10 -16.12 -8.40
C ALA A 91 9.25 -17.63 -8.23
N GLY A 92 9.15 -18.15 -7.00
CA GLY A 92 9.18 -19.59 -6.73
C GLY A 92 8.01 -20.38 -7.31
N PHE A 93 6.90 -19.73 -7.65
CA PHE A 93 5.78 -20.37 -8.34
C PHE A 93 6.10 -20.69 -9.80
N ASN A 94 6.94 -19.91 -10.48
CA ASN A 94 7.15 -19.98 -11.92
C ASN A 94 7.53 -21.37 -12.44
N LEU A 95 8.25 -22.16 -11.64
CA LEU A 95 8.68 -23.52 -11.99
C LEU A 95 8.04 -24.59 -11.10
N THR A 96 7.10 -24.21 -10.24
CA THR A 96 6.37 -25.13 -9.37
C THR A 96 5.08 -25.59 -10.05
N ARG A 97 4.79 -26.88 -9.97
CA ARG A 97 3.56 -27.47 -10.53
C ARG A 97 2.42 -27.41 -9.52
N PHE A 98 1.24 -27.09 -10.02
CA PHE A 98 -0.03 -27.13 -9.29
C PHE A 98 -1.11 -27.78 -10.16
N ASP A 99 -1.98 -28.56 -9.55
CA ASP A 99 -3.06 -29.22 -10.27
C ASP A 99 -4.20 -28.24 -10.63
N SER A 100 -4.28 -27.12 -9.93
CA SER A 100 -5.31 -26.11 -10.18
C SER A 100 -4.92 -24.71 -9.69
N ALA A 101 -5.56 -23.68 -10.27
CA ALA A 101 -5.47 -22.29 -9.76
C ALA A 101 -5.99 -22.16 -8.31
N ALA A 102 -6.93 -23.02 -7.88
CA ALA A 102 -7.42 -23.06 -6.52
C ALA A 102 -6.32 -23.45 -5.51
N GLU A 103 -5.46 -24.39 -5.87
CA GLU A 103 -4.31 -24.77 -5.04
C GLU A 103 -3.27 -23.65 -4.95
N VAL A 104 -3.04 -22.94 -6.06
CA VAL A 104 -2.18 -21.73 -6.07
C VAL A 104 -2.74 -20.68 -5.12
N ALA A 105 -4.03 -20.39 -5.20
CA ALA A 105 -4.68 -19.42 -4.30
C ALA A 105 -4.62 -19.86 -2.84
N ALA A 106 -4.82 -21.17 -2.57
CA ALA A 106 -4.73 -21.71 -1.22
C ALA A 106 -3.32 -21.62 -0.64
N ALA A 107 -2.28 -21.90 -1.44
CA ALA A 107 -0.89 -21.74 -1.02
C ALA A 107 -0.57 -20.27 -0.70
N LEU A 108 -0.94 -19.33 -1.58
CA LEU A 108 -0.78 -17.90 -1.36
C LEU A 108 -1.49 -17.43 -0.07
N SER A 109 -2.76 -17.83 0.11
CA SER A 109 -3.54 -17.45 1.29
C SER A 109 -2.92 -17.95 2.58
N ARG A 110 -2.52 -19.21 2.63
CA ARG A 110 -1.88 -19.83 3.79
C ARG A 110 -0.58 -19.12 4.15
N ASP A 111 0.34 -18.99 3.18
CA ASP A 111 1.70 -18.53 3.43
C ASP A 111 1.75 -17.03 3.75
N LEU A 112 0.96 -16.22 3.04
CA LEU A 112 0.86 -14.77 3.33
C LEU A 112 0.11 -14.50 4.64
N SER A 113 -0.90 -15.31 5.01
CA SER A 113 -1.59 -15.16 6.28
C SER A 113 -0.68 -15.50 7.46
N GLU A 114 0.15 -16.53 7.34
CA GLU A 114 1.15 -16.87 8.35
C GLU A 114 2.17 -15.74 8.52
N ALA A 115 2.70 -15.21 7.42
CA ALA A 115 3.65 -14.11 7.44
C ALA A 115 3.03 -12.83 8.04
N ALA A 116 1.84 -12.45 7.62
CA ALA A 116 1.15 -11.24 8.11
C ALA A 116 0.63 -11.40 9.56
N GLY A 117 0.37 -12.65 10.00
CA GLY A 117 -0.26 -12.96 11.29
C GLY A 117 -1.75 -12.64 11.33
N ALA A 118 -2.40 -12.58 10.17
CA ALA A 118 -3.84 -12.33 10.01
C ALA A 118 -4.32 -12.97 8.70
N ALA A 119 -5.61 -13.24 8.57
CA ALA A 119 -6.18 -13.81 7.36
C ALA A 119 -5.99 -12.86 6.16
N VAL A 120 -5.28 -13.32 5.13
CA VAL A 120 -5.09 -12.61 3.87
C VAL A 120 -6.02 -13.18 2.82
N GLU A 121 -6.87 -12.32 2.25
CA GLU A 121 -7.75 -12.73 1.16
C GLU A 121 -7.02 -12.69 -0.17
N ILE A 122 -7.18 -13.74 -0.96
CA ILE A 122 -6.56 -13.90 -2.29
C ILE A 122 -7.65 -14.02 -3.35
N ALA A 123 -7.49 -13.29 -4.45
CA ALA A 123 -8.25 -13.55 -5.66
C ALA A 123 -7.30 -13.66 -6.86
N LEU A 124 -7.52 -14.67 -7.70
CA LEU A 124 -6.85 -14.83 -8.98
C LEU A 124 -7.78 -14.39 -10.09
N LEU A 125 -7.31 -13.48 -10.92
CA LEU A 125 -8.02 -12.92 -12.05
C LEU A 125 -7.38 -13.39 -13.36
N PRO A 126 -8.15 -13.61 -14.43
CA PRO A 126 -7.58 -13.90 -15.75
C PRO A 126 -6.61 -12.80 -16.21
N PRO A 127 -5.55 -13.12 -16.95
CA PRO A 127 -4.55 -12.15 -17.40
C PRO A 127 -5.13 -11.06 -18.32
N ASP A 128 -6.14 -11.38 -19.09
CA ASP A 128 -6.89 -10.45 -19.94
C ASP A 128 -7.94 -9.62 -19.19
N GLY A 129 -8.12 -9.90 -17.90
CA GLY A 129 -8.69 -9.08 -16.83
C GLY A 129 -9.91 -8.22 -17.16
N THR A 130 -10.70 -8.60 -18.17
CA THR A 130 -11.83 -7.81 -18.65
C THR A 130 -12.83 -7.52 -17.51
N GLY A 131 -12.86 -6.26 -17.08
CA GLY A 131 -13.81 -5.74 -16.10
C GLY A 131 -13.40 -5.88 -14.62
N ALA A 132 -12.40 -6.71 -14.28
CA ALA A 132 -12.02 -6.93 -12.88
C ALA A 132 -11.16 -5.81 -12.29
N MET A 133 -10.46 -5.04 -13.13
CA MET A 133 -9.61 -3.91 -12.71
C MET A 133 -9.81 -2.71 -13.63
N PRO A 134 -10.92 -2.00 -13.52
CA PRO A 134 -11.17 -0.83 -14.35
C PRO A 134 -10.11 0.25 -14.10
N GLN A 135 -9.73 0.97 -15.16
CA GLN A 135 -8.81 2.09 -15.06
C GLN A 135 -9.60 3.39 -14.84
N ALA A 136 -9.29 4.11 -13.76
CA ALA A 136 -9.88 5.42 -13.49
C ALA A 136 -8.93 6.28 -12.63
N GLY A 137 -9.11 7.61 -12.70
CA GLY A 137 -8.51 8.54 -11.74
C GLY A 137 -9.32 8.60 -10.43
N PHE A 138 -8.77 9.25 -9.42
CA PHE A 138 -9.53 9.63 -8.25
C PHE A 138 -10.58 10.69 -8.61
N ALA A 139 -11.77 10.57 -8.03
CA ALA A 139 -12.78 11.62 -8.06
C ALA A 139 -12.48 12.66 -6.98
N GLY A 140 -12.90 13.92 -7.20
CA GLY A 140 -12.73 15.00 -6.25
C GLY A 140 -11.88 16.17 -6.76
N ILE A 141 -11.38 16.99 -5.85
CA ILE A 141 -10.60 18.19 -6.14
C ILE A 141 -9.13 17.79 -6.30
N CYS A 142 -8.56 18.03 -7.47
CA CYS A 142 -7.14 17.84 -7.74
C CYS A 142 -6.32 19.02 -7.20
N LEU A 143 -5.38 18.74 -6.31
CA LEU A 143 -4.53 19.76 -5.70
C LEU A 143 -3.33 20.14 -6.58
N ASP A 144 -2.99 19.38 -7.59
CA ASP A 144 -1.74 19.52 -8.37
C ASP A 144 -1.60 20.87 -9.08
N THR A 145 -2.70 21.57 -9.32
CA THR A 145 -2.71 22.88 -10.03
C THR A 145 -2.51 24.07 -9.10
N LEU A 146 -2.49 23.84 -7.78
CA LEU A 146 -2.27 24.93 -6.83
C LEU A 146 -0.83 25.43 -6.93
N PRO A 147 -0.63 26.78 -6.91
CA PRO A 147 0.71 27.35 -6.89
C PRO A 147 1.40 27.00 -5.56
N LEU A 148 2.57 26.38 -5.64
CA LEU A 148 3.31 25.95 -4.46
C LEU A 148 4.81 26.09 -4.69
N ALA A 149 5.48 26.87 -3.84
CA ALA A 149 6.93 26.85 -3.69
C ALA A 149 7.29 26.07 -2.43
N VAL A 150 8.08 25.00 -2.57
CA VAL A 150 8.41 24.10 -1.47
C VAL A 150 9.86 23.61 -1.57
N ASP A 151 10.58 23.73 -0.45
CA ASP A 151 11.91 23.16 -0.27
C ASP A 151 11.93 21.98 0.72
N ASP A 152 10.80 21.73 1.37
CA ASP A 152 10.67 20.63 2.33
C ASP A 152 10.93 19.28 1.65
N ARG A 153 11.64 18.40 2.34
CA ARG A 153 12.02 17.06 1.85
C ARG A 153 11.58 15.93 2.79
N LEU A 154 11.16 16.29 4.01
CA LEU A 154 10.62 15.42 5.05
C LEU A 154 9.25 15.94 5.47
N PRO A 155 8.34 15.09 5.99
CA PRO A 155 7.00 15.47 6.36
C PRO A 155 6.96 16.69 7.29
N VAL A 156 6.13 17.69 6.94
CA VAL A 156 5.92 18.95 7.66
C VAL A 156 4.47 19.05 8.14
N PRO A 157 4.07 18.27 9.18
CA PRO A 157 2.68 18.23 9.64
C PRO A 157 2.16 19.60 10.15
N GLU A 158 3.04 20.54 10.49
CA GLU A 158 2.71 21.92 10.83
C GLU A 158 2.12 22.72 9.66
N ALA A 159 2.25 22.26 8.43
CA ALA A 159 1.57 22.84 7.27
C ALA A 159 0.08 22.50 7.21
N LEU A 160 -0.36 21.48 7.97
CA LEU A 160 -1.75 21.07 8.04
C LEU A 160 -2.55 22.00 8.95
N ALA A 161 -3.64 22.54 8.43
CA ALA A 161 -4.59 23.37 9.16
C ALA A 161 -6.00 23.15 8.63
N ALA A 162 -6.99 23.32 9.48
CA ALA A 162 -8.40 23.35 9.09
C ALA A 162 -9.12 24.51 9.80
N ALA A 163 -10.13 25.07 9.16
CA ALA A 163 -10.94 26.15 9.69
C ALA A 163 -12.34 26.14 9.08
N ALA A 164 -13.28 26.86 9.72
CA ALA A 164 -14.62 27.03 9.17
C ALA A 164 -14.59 27.52 7.70
N PRO A 165 -15.57 27.14 6.88
CA PRO A 165 -16.78 26.37 7.22
C PRO A 165 -16.52 24.87 7.28
N ARG A 166 -17.45 24.13 7.89
CA ARG A 166 -17.47 22.66 7.80
C ARG A 166 -17.90 22.20 6.40
N CYS A 167 -17.31 21.13 5.94
CA CYS A 167 -17.56 20.57 4.62
C CYS A 167 -17.34 19.06 4.59
N THR A 168 -17.71 18.44 3.48
CA THR A 168 -17.30 17.08 3.10
C THR A 168 -16.59 17.21 1.76
N GLU A 169 -15.31 16.85 1.73
CA GLU A 169 -14.50 16.97 0.52
C GLU A 169 -13.72 15.69 0.26
N SER A 170 -13.45 15.49 -1.03
CA SER A 170 -12.50 14.50 -1.55
C SER A 170 -11.38 15.26 -2.25
N LEU A 171 -10.17 15.20 -1.70
CA LEU A 171 -8.98 15.89 -2.20
C LEU A 171 -7.96 14.88 -2.67
N TYR A 172 -7.28 15.12 -3.79
CA TYR A 172 -6.23 14.21 -4.23
C TYR A 172 -5.05 14.92 -4.89
N THR A 173 -3.89 14.25 -4.85
CA THR A 173 -2.69 14.67 -5.60
C THR A 173 -2.03 13.47 -6.29
N ARG A 174 -1.39 13.73 -7.42
CA ARG A 174 -0.53 12.76 -8.15
C ARG A 174 0.96 13.02 -7.92
N LEU A 175 1.30 14.00 -7.07
CA LEU A 175 2.66 14.50 -6.86
C LEU A 175 3.38 13.81 -5.68
N PHE A 176 2.70 12.88 -4.99
CA PHE A 176 3.29 12.17 -3.87
C PHE A 176 4.50 11.34 -4.30
N ARG A 177 5.54 11.41 -3.47
CA ARG A 177 6.74 10.58 -3.58
C ARG A 177 7.33 10.35 -2.20
N SER A 178 7.68 9.11 -1.89
CA SER A 178 8.51 8.71 -0.76
C SER A 178 9.75 7.94 -1.26
N VAL A 179 10.52 7.34 -0.37
CA VAL A 179 11.63 6.46 -0.72
C VAL A 179 11.52 5.14 0.04
N CYS A 180 11.89 4.05 -0.61
CA CYS A 180 11.98 2.74 0.01
C CYS A 180 12.98 2.80 1.19
N PRO A 181 12.60 2.37 2.41
CA PRO A 181 13.48 2.44 3.57
C PRO A 181 14.71 1.54 3.47
N VAL A 182 14.69 0.57 2.56
CA VAL A 182 15.76 -0.42 2.40
C VAL A 182 16.71 -0.04 1.26
N THR A 183 16.19 0.37 0.09
CA THR A 183 16.98 0.61 -1.12
C THR A 183 17.17 2.08 -1.46
N GLY A 184 16.42 2.99 -0.81
CA GLY A 184 16.38 4.41 -1.18
C GLY A 184 15.72 4.70 -2.54
N GLN A 185 15.18 3.66 -3.23
CA GLN A 185 14.50 3.84 -4.51
C GLN A 185 13.23 4.66 -4.32
N PRO A 186 12.92 5.61 -5.24
CA PRO A 186 11.71 6.42 -5.15
C PRO A 186 10.45 5.58 -5.35
N ASP A 187 9.43 5.86 -4.50
CA ASP A 187 8.09 5.31 -4.55
C ASP A 187 7.09 6.43 -4.87
N TYR A 188 6.45 6.36 -6.03
CA TYR A 188 5.48 7.35 -6.49
C TYR A 188 4.06 6.87 -6.27
N ALA A 189 3.17 7.78 -5.87
CA ALA A 189 1.75 7.46 -5.67
C ALA A 189 0.82 8.60 -6.10
N CYS A 190 -0.45 8.23 -6.32
CA CYS A 190 -1.57 9.13 -6.19
C CYS A 190 -2.14 8.95 -4.78
N VAL A 191 -2.36 10.05 -4.06
CA VAL A 191 -2.92 10.02 -2.69
C VAL A 191 -4.23 10.76 -2.69
N GLN A 192 -5.27 10.15 -2.10
CA GLN A 192 -6.58 10.76 -1.87
C GLN A 192 -6.85 10.85 -0.37
N VAL A 193 -7.37 11.99 0.04
CA VAL A 193 -7.86 12.27 1.39
C VAL A 193 -9.35 12.63 1.29
N ASN A 194 -10.22 11.81 1.85
CA ASN A 194 -11.64 12.12 1.98
C ASN A 194 -11.92 12.43 3.44
N TYR A 195 -12.66 13.51 3.70
CA TYR A 195 -12.96 13.90 5.08
C TYR A 195 -14.29 14.59 5.20
N ARG A 196 -14.81 14.61 6.42
CA ARG A 196 -15.91 15.44 6.87
C ARG A 196 -15.47 16.19 8.14
N GLY A 197 -15.56 17.51 8.14
CA GLY A 197 -15.08 18.35 9.24
C GLY A 197 -14.90 19.81 8.83
N GLU A 198 -14.11 20.58 9.57
CA GLU A 198 -13.67 21.90 9.14
C GLU A 198 -12.84 21.79 7.86
N ARG A 199 -12.93 22.83 7.00
CA ARG A 199 -12.24 22.82 5.70
C ARG A 199 -10.74 22.79 5.89
N ILE A 200 -10.09 21.76 5.37
CA ILE A 200 -8.63 21.64 5.34
C ILE A 200 -8.05 22.66 4.36
N ASP A 201 -6.98 23.37 4.75
CA ASP A 201 -6.23 24.22 3.82
C ASP A 201 -5.61 23.36 2.72
N HIS A 202 -6.10 23.54 1.49
CA HIS A 202 -5.69 22.77 0.32
C HIS A 202 -4.19 22.98 0.01
N THR A 203 -3.67 24.19 0.16
CA THR A 203 -2.26 24.50 -0.09
C THR A 203 -1.37 23.87 0.98
N GLY A 204 -1.78 23.95 2.25
CA GLY A 204 -1.10 23.29 3.35
C GLY A 204 -1.08 21.77 3.22
N LEU A 205 -2.22 21.16 2.83
CA LEU A 205 -2.28 19.73 2.58
C LEU A 205 -1.38 19.32 1.40
N LEU A 206 -1.38 20.07 0.29
CA LEU A 206 -0.50 19.79 -0.83
C LEU A 206 0.97 19.91 -0.40
N ARG A 207 1.35 20.97 0.33
CA ARG A 207 2.71 21.16 0.86
C ARG A 207 3.13 19.96 1.71
N TYR A 208 2.26 19.54 2.63
CA TYR A 208 2.50 18.38 3.48
C TYR A 208 2.72 17.10 2.63
N LEU A 209 1.83 16.79 1.68
CA LEU A 209 1.95 15.57 0.87
C LEU A 209 3.19 15.56 -0.03
N VAL A 210 3.60 16.71 -0.60
CA VAL A 210 4.82 16.76 -1.42
C VAL A 210 6.11 16.79 -0.61
N SER A 211 6.07 17.10 0.68
CA SER A 211 7.24 17.09 1.56
C SER A 211 7.82 15.71 1.85
N PHE A 212 7.10 14.63 1.55
CA PHE A 212 7.57 13.25 1.74
C PHE A 212 8.74 12.83 0.83
N ARG A 213 9.22 13.70 -0.05
CA ARG A 213 10.15 13.35 -1.15
C ARG A 213 11.43 12.62 -0.75
N ARG A 214 11.88 12.73 0.50
CA ARG A 214 13.01 11.98 1.07
C ARG A 214 12.62 11.15 2.29
N HIS A 215 11.33 11.07 2.60
CA HIS A 215 10.86 10.28 3.73
C HIS A 215 11.03 8.79 3.45
N PRO A 216 11.84 8.05 4.24
CA PRO A 216 11.96 6.61 4.13
C PRO A 216 10.77 5.95 4.85
N GLY A 217 10.00 5.16 4.13
CA GLY A 217 8.86 4.45 4.73
C GLY A 217 8.27 3.41 3.79
N PHE A 218 7.75 2.33 4.35
CA PHE A 218 6.88 1.42 3.62
C PHE A 218 5.60 2.15 3.19
N HIS A 219 4.95 1.69 2.15
CA HIS A 219 3.72 2.30 1.61
C HIS A 219 2.64 2.42 2.68
N GLU A 220 2.45 1.36 3.45
CA GLU A 220 1.50 1.25 4.56
C GLU A 220 1.78 2.30 5.63
N HIS A 221 3.05 2.40 6.04
CA HIS A 221 3.47 3.38 7.04
C HIS A 221 3.30 4.83 6.57
N CYS A 222 3.58 5.12 5.30
CA CYS A 222 3.33 6.45 4.73
C CYS A 222 1.84 6.83 4.83
N VAL A 223 0.92 5.91 4.52
CA VAL A 223 -0.52 6.16 4.61
C VAL A 223 -0.98 6.31 6.06
N GLU A 224 -0.48 5.48 6.98
CA GLU A 224 -0.78 5.60 8.40
C GLU A 224 -0.26 6.92 8.98
N ARG A 225 0.91 7.40 8.55
CA ARG A 225 1.44 8.70 8.93
C ARG A 225 0.58 9.85 8.40
N ILE A 226 0.19 9.81 7.12
CA ILE A 226 -0.72 10.82 6.55
C ILE A 226 -2.04 10.84 7.32
N PHE A 227 -2.60 9.65 7.62
CA PHE A 227 -3.81 9.54 8.42
C PHE A 227 -3.63 10.17 9.81
N ALA A 228 -2.55 9.81 10.53
CA ALA A 228 -2.26 10.32 11.86
C ALA A 228 -2.12 11.85 11.89
N ASP A 229 -1.29 12.37 10.99
CA ASP A 229 -1.00 13.82 10.95
C ASP A 229 -2.25 14.65 10.59
N VAL A 230 -3.06 14.21 9.61
CA VAL A 230 -4.32 14.86 9.25
C VAL A 230 -5.34 14.74 10.38
N TRP A 231 -5.46 13.56 11.00
CA TRP A 231 -6.36 13.34 12.12
C TRP A 231 -6.04 14.25 13.31
N GLN A 232 -4.77 14.33 13.68
CA GLN A 232 -4.33 15.11 14.84
C GLN A 232 -4.36 16.62 14.59
N ARG A 233 -4.02 17.06 13.37
CA ARG A 233 -3.88 18.50 13.06
C ARG A 233 -5.16 19.16 12.60
N CYS A 234 -6.00 18.43 11.89
CA CYS A 234 -7.22 18.97 11.30
C CYS A 234 -8.50 18.57 12.06
N GLY A 235 -8.44 17.54 12.92
CA GLY A 235 -9.55 17.10 13.77
C GLY A 235 -10.84 16.77 13.00
N PRO A 236 -10.80 16.04 11.86
CA PRO A 236 -12.01 15.74 11.13
C PRO A 236 -12.92 14.77 11.91
N GLU A 237 -14.22 14.79 11.63
CA GLU A 237 -15.21 13.84 12.19
C GLU A 237 -15.13 12.47 11.52
N ALA A 238 -14.79 12.47 10.24
CA ALA A 238 -14.54 11.27 9.44
C ALA A 238 -13.36 11.54 8.52
N LEU A 239 -12.51 10.53 8.35
CA LEU A 239 -11.31 10.60 7.53
C LEU A 239 -11.07 9.26 6.82
N SER A 240 -10.76 9.30 5.55
CA SER A 240 -10.09 8.20 4.88
C SER A 240 -8.89 8.69 4.05
N VAL A 241 -7.82 7.91 4.06
CA VAL A 241 -6.61 8.13 3.26
C VAL A 241 -6.37 6.90 2.40
N TYR A 242 -6.26 7.10 1.11
CA TYR A 242 -5.98 6.07 0.13
C TYR A 242 -4.79 6.46 -0.73
N ALA A 243 -3.76 5.63 -0.77
CA ALA A 243 -2.65 5.80 -1.70
C ALA A 243 -2.64 4.69 -2.75
N ARG A 244 -2.34 5.07 -3.99
CA ARG A 244 -2.19 4.17 -5.13
C ARG A 244 -0.77 4.33 -5.64
N PHE A 245 0.10 3.40 -5.23
CA PHE A 245 1.51 3.43 -5.62
C PHE A 245 1.73 2.82 -7.01
N THR A 246 2.69 3.36 -7.72
CA THR A 246 3.13 2.77 -8.99
C THR A 246 3.80 1.43 -8.76
N ARG A 247 3.51 0.45 -9.63
CA ARG A 247 4.10 -0.88 -9.52
C ARG A 247 5.62 -0.87 -9.70
N ARG A 248 6.27 -1.76 -8.95
CA ARG A 248 7.69 -2.07 -9.08
C ARG A 248 7.90 -3.59 -9.05
N GLY A 249 8.60 -4.11 -10.08
CA GLY A 249 8.84 -5.55 -10.18
C GLY A 249 7.54 -6.37 -10.27
N GLY A 250 6.55 -5.88 -11.02
CA GLY A 250 5.29 -6.57 -11.25
C GLY A 250 4.26 -6.47 -10.13
N ILE A 251 4.53 -5.71 -9.04
CA ILE A 251 3.61 -5.59 -7.89
C ILE A 251 3.33 -4.12 -7.57
N ASP A 252 2.08 -3.77 -7.27
CA ASP A 252 1.71 -2.54 -6.58
C ASP A 252 1.11 -2.82 -5.20
N ILE A 253 1.16 -1.82 -4.32
CA ILE A 253 0.66 -1.89 -2.94
C ILE A 253 -0.12 -0.60 -2.69
N ASN A 254 -1.40 -0.73 -2.32
CA ASN A 254 -2.35 0.36 -2.23
C ASN A 254 -3.01 0.38 -0.84
N PRO A 255 -2.37 0.99 0.16
CA PRO A 255 -2.93 1.05 1.51
C PRO A 255 -4.11 1.99 1.58
N TRP A 256 -5.15 1.59 2.30
CA TRP A 256 -6.31 2.39 2.64
C TRP A 256 -6.58 2.34 4.15
N ARG A 257 -6.81 3.51 4.75
CA ARG A 257 -7.16 3.67 6.17
C ARG A 257 -8.35 4.58 6.29
N SER A 258 -9.31 4.23 7.18
CA SER A 258 -10.54 5.00 7.33
C SER A 258 -11.11 4.89 8.74
N THR A 259 -11.75 5.96 9.20
CA THR A 259 -12.59 5.93 10.41
C THR A 259 -13.93 5.23 10.16
N GLU A 260 -14.33 5.04 8.91
CA GLU A 260 -15.62 4.48 8.50
C GLU A 260 -15.36 3.35 7.46
N GLY A 261 -15.53 2.09 7.89
CA GLY A 261 -15.37 0.91 7.04
C GLY A 261 -13.94 0.41 6.89
N ASP A 262 -13.80 -0.81 6.38
CA ASP A 262 -12.54 -1.55 6.32
C ASP A 262 -11.97 -1.65 4.89
N ARG A 263 -12.72 -1.21 3.88
CA ARG A 263 -12.33 -1.27 2.47
C ARG A 263 -12.73 -0.01 1.71
N PRO A 264 -11.93 0.40 0.71
CA PRO A 264 -12.33 1.49 -0.17
C PRO A 264 -13.60 1.10 -0.93
N PRO A 265 -14.49 2.07 -1.25
CA PRO A 265 -15.75 1.79 -1.95
C PRO A 265 -15.56 1.18 -3.33
N PHE A 266 -14.40 1.37 -3.93
CA PHE A 266 -14.00 0.74 -5.19
C PHE A 266 -12.48 0.65 -5.29
N HIS A 267 -12.02 -0.43 -5.93
CA HIS A 267 -10.62 -0.64 -6.25
C HIS A 267 -10.45 -0.51 -7.77
N VAL A 268 -9.89 0.60 -8.22
CA VAL A 268 -9.60 0.87 -9.64
C VAL A 268 -8.11 1.11 -9.83
N ARG A 269 -7.55 0.70 -10.95
CA ARG A 269 -6.17 0.98 -11.32
C ARG A 269 -6.06 2.40 -11.91
N THR A 270 -5.03 3.14 -11.50
CA THR A 270 -4.72 4.42 -12.16
C THR A 270 -3.91 4.18 -13.44
N ALA A 271 -3.85 5.18 -14.33
CA ALA A 271 -3.04 5.10 -15.54
C ALA A 271 -1.53 4.93 -15.29
N ARG A 272 -1.07 5.16 -14.06
CA ARG A 272 0.34 5.10 -13.66
C ARG A 272 0.71 3.80 -12.94
N GLN A 273 -0.23 2.90 -12.77
CA GLN A 273 -0.02 1.59 -12.14
C GLN A 273 0.19 0.47 -13.14
#